data_aff99d1799d1199281723b8de39cf89f
#
_entry.id   aff99d1799d1199281723b8de39cf89f
#
_cell.length_a   1.000
_cell.length_b   1.000
_cell.length_c   1.000
_cell.angle_alpha   90.00
_cell.angle_beta   90.00
_cell.angle_gamma   90.00
#
_symmetry.space_group_name_H-M   'P 1'
#
loop_
_entity.id
_entity.type
_entity.pdbx_description
1 polymer ?
#
loop_
_entity_poly.entity_id
_entity_poly.type
_entity_poly.pdbx_seq_one_letter_code
_entity_poly.pdbx_strand_id
1 'polypeptide(L)'
;EIGKPMKDKYLRMVEIGELGAKDLGYDGLTDLWFSKYDMPAEDFLDDTDRVWEEVKPLYDALQCHVRDKLNEEYGNDIVPAEGMLPAHILGNMWGQSWANIYDIVFEENPNAESIDLTSIIQERGLTEIEMVEIAEDFFLSLGFEALPNTFWERSLFVKPQDRNVVCHASAWDLDPATKDIRIKMCIEKNAEDFVVIHHELGHIFYYQAYNHLPSVYRSGANDGFHEAVGDLLALSITPDYLTQIGFVSEEKAEAAEQDPIALLMKQALDGVVSLPWTLMLDKWRSGVFTGEITKDNLNSSWWELREKYQGIASPIERGEEYFDPGAKYHIPGNTPYTRYYLAKIMQYQFHEALCNEMGFEGPLHECSIYNNPEAGVKIRDMLAMGQSKPWQDAFEALTGERALSGTSILNYYKPLQEWLEKQNEGRSCGWE
;
A
#
# COMPACT_ATOMS: atom_id res chain seq x y z
N GLU A 1 -27.12 -4.75 2.07
CA GLU A 1 -28.09 -3.64 2.22
C GLU A 1 -27.54 -2.32 1.65
N ILE A 2 -26.23 -2.01 1.84
CA ILE A 2 -25.63 -0.73 1.40
C ILE A 2 -25.44 -0.69 -0.12
N GLY A 3 -24.85 -1.72 -0.73
CA GLY A 3 -24.53 -1.76 -2.16
C GLY A 3 -25.78 -1.82 -3.05
N LYS A 4 -26.72 -2.70 -2.74
CA LYS A 4 -27.91 -2.95 -3.57
C LYS A 4 -28.65 -1.69 -4.08
N PRO A 5 -28.94 -0.68 -3.24
CA PRO A 5 -29.60 0.56 -3.70
C PRO A 5 -28.72 1.44 -4.60
N MET A 6 -27.42 1.18 -4.68
CA MET A 6 -26.49 1.96 -5.52
C MET A 6 -26.36 1.41 -6.94
N LYS A 7 -26.73 0.13 -7.19
CA LYS A 7 -26.47 -0.59 -8.46
C LYS A 7 -26.87 0.22 -9.69
N ASP A 8 -28.13 0.64 -9.79
CA ASP A 8 -28.62 1.40 -10.95
C ASP A 8 -28.01 2.81 -11.03
N LYS A 9 -27.71 3.43 -9.90
CA LYS A 9 -27.05 4.75 -9.86
C LYS A 9 -25.60 4.67 -10.32
N TYR A 10 -24.89 3.61 -9.95
CA TYR A 10 -23.53 3.37 -10.40
C TYR A 10 -23.48 3.20 -11.92
N LEU A 11 -24.33 2.37 -12.50
CA LEU A 11 -24.42 2.22 -13.96
C LEU A 11 -24.75 3.53 -14.65
N ARG A 12 -25.65 4.34 -14.07
CA ARG A 12 -25.95 5.68 -14.63
C ARG A 12 -24.77 6.63 -14.57
N MET A 13 -23.97 6.54 -13.50
CA MET A 13 -22.70 7.30 -13.39
C MET A 13 -21.72 6.89 -14.50
N VAL A 14 -21.58 5.59 -14.76
CA VAL A 14 -20.73 5.07 -15.84
C VAL A 14 -21.20 5.57 -17.21
N GLU A 15 -22.50 5.51 -17.51
CA GLU A 15 -23.04 6.06 -18.77
C GLU A 15 -22.71 7.55 -18.96
N ILE A 16 -22.83 8.36 -17.90
CA ILE A 16 -22.52 9.80 -17.96
C ILE A 16 -21.01 10.00 -18.14
N GLY A 17 -20.19 9.19 -17.43
CA GLY A 17 -18.75 9.22 -17.58
C GLY A 17 -18.28 8.87 -19.00
N GLU A 18 -18.88 7.85 -19.59
CA GLU A 18 -18.61 7.42 -20.98
C GLU A 18 -18.92 8.54 -22.01
N LEU A 19 -20.07 9.23 -21.83
CA LEU A 19 -20.40 10.38 -22.67
C LEU A 19 -19.38 11.51 -22.49
N GLY A 20 -19.00 11.81 -21.23
CA GLY A 20 -18.03 12.85 -20.94
C GLY A 20 -16.64 12.53 -21.49
N ALA A 21 -16.19 11.27 -21.43
CA ALA A 21 -14.92 10.83 -22.01
C ALA A 21 -14.88 11.08 -23.53
N LYS A 22 -15.97 10.71 -24.23
CA LYS A 22 -16.11 10.95 -25.67
C LYS A 22 -16.16 12.43 -26.03
N ASP A 23 -16.85 13.25 -25.25
CA ASP A 23 -16.87 14.71 -25.45
C ASP A 23 -15.49 15.35 -25.27
N LEU A 24 -14.63 14.74 -24.44
CA LEU A 24 -13.23 15.14 -24.24
C LEU A 24 -12.27 14.59 -25.31
N GLY A 25 -12.76 13.72 -26.21
CA GLY A 25 -11.99 13.16 -27.33
C GLY A 25 -11.28 11.84 -27.02
N TYR A 26 -11.64 11.17 -25.93
CA TYR A 26 -11.20 9.81 -25.64
C TYR A 26 -12.10 8.77 -26.32
N ASP A 27 -11.59 7.60 -26.59
CA ASP A 27 -12.37 6.50 -27.19
C ASP A 27 -13.44 5.95 -26.22
N GLY A 28 -13.17 6.04 -24.90
CA GLY A 28 -14.11 5.66 -23.85
C GLY A 28 -13.65 6.05 -22.46
N LEU A 29 -14.47 5.70 -21.46
CA LEU A 29 -14.19 6.02 -20.05
C LEU A 29 -12.93 5.32 -19.53
N THR A 30 -12.63 4.13 -20.03
CA THR A 30 -11.40 3.39 -19.67
C THR A 30 -10.16 4.16 -20.07
N ASP A 31 -10.11 4.70 -21.30
CA ASP A 31 -8.97 5.48 -21.78
C ASP A 31 -8.79 6.77 -20.98
N LEU A 32 -9.88 7.47 -20.68
CA LEU A 32 -9.82 8.63 -19.79
C LEU A 32 -9.31 8.26 -18.40
N TRP A 33 -9.77 7.12 -17.84
CA TRP A 33 -9.42 6.68 -16.50
C TRP A 33 -7.93 6.40 -16.33
N PHE A 34 -7.33 5.75 -17.34
CA PHE A 34 -5.92 5.35 -17.34
C PHE A 34 -4.99 6.35 -18.05
N SER A 35 -5.51 7.44 -18.62
CA SER A 35 -4.73 8.44 -19.39
C SER A 35 -3.55 9.04 -18.62
N LYS A 36 -3.63 9.09 -17.29
CA LYS A 36 -2.60 9.64 -16.39
C LYS A 36 -1.37 8.75 -16.20
N TYR A 37 -1.40 7.54 -16.76
CA TYR A 37 -0.26 6.61 -16.66
C TYR A 37 0.67 6.65 -17.89
N ASP A 38 0.49 7.63 -18.79
CA ASP A 38 1.36 7.92 -19.95
C ASP A 38 1.56 6.72 -20.89
N MET A 39 0.55 5.87 -21.00
CA MET A 39 0.51 4.72 -21.90
C MET A 39 -0.94 4.33 -22.25
N PRO A 40 -1.18 3.56 -23.34
CA PRO A 40 -2.51 3.05 -23.65
C PRO A 40 -3.08 2.24 -22.48
N ALA A 41 -4.39 2.33 -22.26
CA ALA A 41 -5.06 1.65 -21.14
C ALA A 41 -4.87 0.13 -21.17
N GLU A 42 -4.92 -0.49 -22.35
CA GLU A 42 -4.71 -1.93 -22.56
C GLU A 42 -3.28 -2.34 -22.15
N ASP A 43 -2.26 -1.62 -22.66
CA ASP A 43 -0.85 -1.89 -22.35
C ASP A 43 -0.58 -1.74 -20.84
N PHE A 44 -1.21 -0.76 -20.19
CA PHE A 44 -1.09 -0.55 -18.75
C PHE A 44 -1.71 -1.69 -17.94
N LEU A 45 -2.90 -2.15 -18.32
CA LEU A 45 -3.58 -3.26 -17.66
C LEU A 45 -2.82 -4.59 -17.83
N ASP A 46 -2.24 -4.81 -19.01
CA ASP A 46 -1.39 -5.98 -19.29
C ASP A 46 -0.08 -5.93 -18.49
N ASP A 47 0.54 -4.75 -18.37
CA ASP A 47 1.75 -4.58 -17.56
C ASP A 47 1.50 -4.84 -16.07
N THR A 48 0.35 -4.42 -15.55
CA THR A 48 -0.04 -4.74 -14.17
C THR A 48 -0.27 -6.24 -13.94
N ASP A 49 -0.82 -6.97 -14.91
CA ASP A 49 -0.95 -8.43 -14.83
C ASP A 49 0.40 -9.13 -14.89
N ARG A 50 1.30 -8.67 -15.77
CA ARG A 50 2.68 -9.21 -15.85
C ARG A 50 3.39 -9.09 -14.49
N VAL A 51 3.34 -7.92 -13.86
CA VAL A 51 3.96 -7.71 -12.53
C VAL A 51 3.29 -8.58 -11.47
N TRP A 52 1.97 -8.78 -11.53
CA TRP A 52 1.28 -9.70 -10.63
C TRP A 52 1.79 -11.14 -10.76
N GLU A 53 1.93 -11.64 -11.99
CA GLU A 53 2.45 -13.00 -12.21
C GLU A 53 3.88 -13.19 -11.69
N GLU A 54 4.70 -12.13 -11.67
CA GLU A 54 6.03 -12.16 -11.05
C GLU A 54 5.94 -12.34 -9.52
N VAL A 55 4.99 -11.69 -8.83
CA VAL A 55 4.84 -11.73 -7.37
C VAL A 55 3.96 -12.89 -6.88
N LYS A 56 3.10 -13.41 -7.75
CA LYS A 56 2.13 -14.46 -7.42
C LYS A 56 2.74 -15.68 -6.69
N PRO A 57 3.95 -16.18 -7.00
CA PRO A 57 4.54 -17.30 -6.25
C PRO A 57 4.70 -17.04 -4.74
N LEU A 58 5.03 -15.84 -4.33
CA LEU A 58 5.09 -15.44 -2.91
C LEU A 58 3.68 -15.45 -2.29
N TYR A 59 2.71 -14.88 -3.01
CA TYR A 59 1.32 -14.87 -2.55
C TYR A 59 0.76 -16.30 -2.43
N ASP A 60 1.02 -17.17 -3.41
CA ASP A 60 0.58 -18.57 -3.40
C ASP A 60 1.15 -19.34 -2.20
N ALA A 61 2.43 -19.12 -1.90
CA ALA A 61 3.07 -19.73 -0.74
C ALA A 61 2.47 -19.23 0.59
N LEU A 62 2.18 -17.93 0.69
CA LEU A 62 1.53 -17.34 1.85
C LEU A 62 0.09 -17.86 2.01
N GLN A 63 -0.71 -17.86 0.91
CA GLN A 63 -2.09 -18.36 0.90
C GLN A 63 -2.16 -19.83 1.31
N CYS A 64 -1.24 -20.65 0.83
CA CYS A 64 -1.12 -22.06 1.16
C CYS A 64 -0.90 -22.29 2.66
N HIS A 65 0.05 -21.57 3.25
CA HIS A 65 0.33 -21.61 4.68
C HIS A 65 -0.86 -21.15 5.52
N VAL A 66 -1.46 -20.00 5.15
CA VAL A 66 -2.63 -19.43 5.83
C VAL A 66 -3.82 -20.40 5.78
N ARG A 67 -4.08 -21.01 4.61
CA ARG A 67 -5.15 -22.00 4.45
C ARG A 67 -4.96 -23.21 5.35
N ASP A 68 -3.75 -23.72 5.47
CA ASP A 68 -3.44 -24.85 6.35
C ASP A 68 -3.72 -24.50 7.82
N LYS A 69 -3.23 -23.35 8.28
CA LYS A 69 -3.46 -22.90 9.65
C LYS A 69 -4.94 -22.65 9.97
N LEU A 70 -5.67 -22.07 9.05
CA LEU A 70 -7.11 -21.88 9.18
C LEU A 70 -7.88 -23.20 9.10
N ASN A 71 -7.41 -24.21 8.33
CA ASN A 71 -7.96 -25.55 8.33
C ASN A 71 -7.74 -26.25 9.67
N GLU A 72 -6.53 -26.14 10.27
CA GLU A 72 -6.22 -26.63 11.60
C GLU A 72 -7.16 -26.03 12.68
N GLU A 73 -7.42 -24.72 12.61
CA GLU A 73 -8.26 -24.00 13.58
C GLU A 73 -9.75 -24.28 13.42
N TYR A 74 -10.27 -24.21 12.16
CA TYR A 74 -11.71 -24.26 11.90
C TYR A 74 -12.21 -25.60 11.37
N GLY A 75 -11.32 -26.48 10.95
CA GLY A 75 -11.64 -27.78 10.37
C GLY A 75 -12.03 -27.72 8.89
N ASN A 76 -11.97 -28.90 8.25
CA ASN A 76 -12.16 -29.06 6.79
C ASN A 76 -13.58 -28.71 6.29
N ASP A 77 -14.58 -28.71 7.16
CA ASP A 77 -15.96 -28.32 6.81
C ASP A 77 -16.11 -26.80 6.57
N ILE A 78 -15.20 -25.99 7.15
CA ILE A 78 -15.19 -24.53 7.02
C ILE A 78 -14.09 -24.09 6.07
N VAL A 79 -12.87 -24.61 6.25
CA VAL A 79 -11.72 -24.31 5.41
C VAL A 79 -11.24 -25.60 4.75
N PRO A 80 -11.51 -25.81 3.46
CA PRO A 80 -11.00 -26.96 2.74
C PRO A 80 -9.47 -27.04 2.76
N ALA A 81 -8.91 -28.25 2.82
CA ALA A 81 -7.46 -28.47 2.79
C ALA A 81 -6.82 -27.99 1.45
N GLU A 82 -7.61 -27.93 0.38
CA GLU A 82 -7.19 -27.47 -0.95
C GLU A 82 -8.18 -26.45 -1.50
N GLY A 83 -7.72 -25.56 -2.41
CA GLY A 83 -8.56 -24.60 -3.10
C GLY A 83 -8.62 -23.23 -2.44
N MET A 84 -9.76 -22.56 -2.55
CA MET A 84 -9.96 -21.16 -2.16
C MET A 84 -10.21 -21.00 -0.67
N LEU A 85 -9.83 -19.85 -0.13
CA LEU A 85 -10.16 -19.44 1.23
C LEU A 85 -11.58 -18.87 1.29
N PRO A 86 -12.39 -19.22 2.32
CA PRO A 86 -13.69 -18.60 2.52
C PRO A 86 -13.55 -17.16 3.03
N ALA A 87 -14.17 -16.22 2.33
CA ALA A 87 -13.97 -14.79 2.55
C ALA A 87 -14.29 -14.29 3.98
N HIS A 88 -15.18 -14.95 4.70
CA HIS A 88 -15.71 -14.46 5.98
C HIS A 88 -14.77 -14.68 7.18
N ILE A 89 -13.69 -15.45 7.01
CA ILE A 89 -12.74 -15.75 8.10
C ILE A 89 -11.42 -14.98 7.98
N LEU A 90 -11.29 -14.08 7.00
CA LEU A 90 -10.03 -13.38 6.66
C LEU A 90 -9.89 -12.02 7.35
N GLY A 91 -10.53 -11.79 8.48
CA GLY A 91 -10.36 -10.60 9.32
C GLY A 91 -11.16 -9.38 8.90
N ASN A 92 -11.40 -9.14 7.60
CA ASN A 92 -12.26 -8.06 7.12
C ASN A 92 -13.09 -8.49 5.91
N MET A 93 -14.15 -7.72 5.59
CA MET A 93 -15.12 -8.11 4.56
C MET A 93 -14.58 -8.16 3.14
N TRP A 94 -13.42 -7.53 2.86
CA TRP A 94 -12.79 -7.52 1.53
C TRP A 94 -11.63 -8.51 1.41
N GLY A 95 -11.14 -9.04 2.54
CA GLY A 95 -9.94 -9.88 2.55
C GLY A 95 -8.70 -9.18 1.98
N GLN A 96 -8.66 -7.83 2.09
CA GLN A 96 -7.58 -7.00 1.57
C GLN A 96 -6.34 -6.94 2.48
N SER A 97 -6.48 -7.38 3.71
CA SER A 97 -5.45 -7.56 4.72
C SER A 97 -5.85 -8.72 5.60
N TRP A 98 -4.89 -9.56 5.96
CA TRP A 98 -5.06 -10.70 6.87
C TRP A 98 -4.35 -10.47 8.21
N ALA A 99 -3.93 -9.25 8.50
CA ALA A 99 -3.24 -8.91 9.75
C ALA A 99 -4.04 -9.30 11.01
N ASN A 100 -5.38 -9.24 10.96
CA ASN A 100 -6.27 -9.61 12.06
C ASN A 100 -6.27 -11.11 12.43
N ILE A 101 -5.72 -11.96 11.59
CA ILE A 101 -5.61 -13.40 11.85
C ILE A 101 -4.15 -13.86 12.11
N TYR A 102 -3.25 -12.90 12.32
CA TYR A 102 -1.83 -13.18 12.55
C TYR A 102 -1.61 -14.25 13.63
N ASP A 103 -2.24 -14.11 14.79
CA ASP A 103 -2.08 -15.03 15.94
C ASP A 103 -2.62 -16.44 15.65
N ILE A 104 -3.46 -16.63 14.62
CA ILE A 104 -3.95 -17.94 14.19
C ILE A 104 -2.96 -18.58 13.23
N VAL A 105 -2.37 -17.78 12.33
CA VAL A 105 -1.58 -18.30 11.21
C VAL A 105 -0.08 -18.35 11.50
N PHE A 106 0.37 -17.68 12.55
CA PHE A 106 1.78 -17.66 12.92
C PHE A 106 1.95 -17.75 14.44
N GLU A 107 2.75 -18.73 14.88
CA GLU A 107 3.15 -18.89 16.28
C GLU A 107 4.53 -18.27 16.45
N GLU A 108 4.59 -17.15 17.19
CA GLU A 108 5.86 -16.48 17.47
C GLU A 108 6.77 -17.39 18.31
N ASN A 109 8.05 -17.38 17.99
CA ASN A 109 9.06 -18.02 18.81
C ASN A 109 9.13 -17.32 20.19
N PRO A 110 8.77 -17.98 21.30
CA PRO A 110 8.74 -17.32 22.62
C PRO A 110 10.12 -16.88 23.12
N ASN A 111 11.19 -17.31 22.44
CA ASN A 111 12.56 -16.94 22.78
C ASN A 111 13.13 -15.90 21.82
N ALA A 112 12.40 -15.51 20.76
CA ALA A 112 12.81 -14.44 19.88
C ALA A 112 12.60 -13.08 20.60
N GLU A 113 13.59 -12.21 20.51
CA GLU A 113 13.43 -10.84 20.95
C GLU A 113 12.71 -10.02 19.84
N SER A 114 11.63 -9.37 20.21
CA SER A 114 10.90 -8.46 19.33
C SER A 114 10.96 -7.03 19.86
N ILE A 115 10.88 -6.05 18.94
CA ILE A 115 10.81 -4.65 19.29
C ILE A 115 9.34 -4.23 19.39
N ASP A 116 8.84 -4.03 20.60
CA ASP A 116 7.53 -3.44 20.85
C ASP A 116 7.65 -1.91 20.83
N LEU A 117 7.55 -1.34 19.62
CA LEU A 117 7.62 0.11 19.41
C LEU A 117 6.48 0.85 20.12
N THR A 118 5.30 0.25 20.26
CA THR A 118 4.17 0.86 20.99
C THR A 118 4.53 1.06 22.45
N SER A 119 5.05 0.05 23.12
CA SER A 119 5.50 0.15 24.51
C SER A 119 6.64 1.17 24.65
N ILE A 120 7.59 1.19 23.74
CA ILE A 120 8.70 2.16 23.76
C ILE A 120 8.18 3.60 23.67
N ILE A 121 7.25 3.91 22.76
CA ILE A 121 6.63 5.23 22.61
C ILE A 121 5.92 5.64 23.91
N GLN A 122 5.16 4.74 24.51
CA GLN A 122 4.39 5.00 25.73
C GLN A 122 5.29 5.17 26.96
N GLU A 123 6.30 4.33 27.16
CA GLU A 123 7.25 4.39 28.26
C GLU A 123 8.11 5.66 28.23
N ARG A 124 8.46 6.13 27.01
CA ARG A 124 9.14 7.42 26.83
C ARG A 124 8.23 8.63 27.06
N GLY A 125 6.91 8.41 27.07
CA GLY A 125 5.93 9.46 27.25
C GLY A 125 5.89 10.47 26.11
N LEU A 126 6.18 10.02 24.87
CA LEU A 126 6.18 10.90 23.70
C LEU A 126 4.82 11.58 23.52
N THR A 127 4.85 12.83 23.15
CA THR A 127 3.68 13.57 22.71
C THR A 127 3.43 13.33 21.23
N GLU A 128 2.23 13.64 20.77
CA GLU A 128 1.84 13.57 19.36
C GLU A 128 2.75 14.44 18.47
N ILE A 129 3.16 15.61 18.99
CA ILE A 129 4.06 16.54 18.29
C ILE A 129 5.47 15.95 18.21
N GLU A 130 6.01 15.40 19.30
CA GLU A 130 7.34 14.77 19.28
C GLU A 130 7.41 13.58 18.31
N MET A 131 6.32 12.81 18.14
CA MET A 131 6.27 11.76 17.11
C MET A 131 6.39 12.34 15.68
N VAL A 132 5.76 13.50 15.43
CA VAL A 132 5.85 14.19 14.12
C VAL A 132 7.24 14.82 13.94
N GLU A 133 7.85 15.37 14.99
CA GLU A 133 9.22 15.92 14.96
C GLU A 133 10.24 14.83 14.61
N ILE A 134 10.09 13.63 15.17
CA ILE A 134 10.96 12.48 14.84
C ILE A 134 10.82 12.09 13.36
N ALA A 135 9.60 12.07 12.84
CA ALA A 135 9.37 11.79 11.43
C ALA A 135 9.89 12.92 10.52
N GLU A 136 9.78 14.20 10.92
CA GLU A 136 10.44 15.30 10.21
C GLU A 136 11.96 15.12 10.18
N ASP A 137 12.56 14.75 11.32
CA ASP A 137 14.02 14.54 11.41
C ASP A 137 14.52 13.49 10.44
N PHE A 138 13.70 12.46 10.14
CA PHE A 138 14.01 11.50 9.09
C PHE A 138 14.24 12.20 7.74
N PHE A 139 13.34 13.10 7.33
CA PHE A 139 13.48 13.83 6.06
C PHE A 139 14.61 14.85 6.10
N LEU A 140 14.83 15.51 7.26
CA LEU A 140 15.96 16.41 7.44
C LEU A 140 17.29 15.68 7.27
N SER A 141 17.39 14.45 7.78
CA SER A 141 18.56 13.59 7.63
C SER A 141 18.90 13.24 6.18
N LEU A 142 17.88 13.22 5.33
CA LEU A 142 17.98 13.05 3.87
C LEU A 142 18.28 14.39 3.16
N GLY A 143 18.37 15.51 3.89
CA GLY A 143 18.67 16.83 3.36
C GLY A 143 17.46 17.55 2.75
N PHE A 144 16.24 17.24 3.16
CA PHE A 144 15.06 18.05 2.85
C PHE A 144 15.05 19.33 3.72
N GLU A 145 14.34 20.36 3.27
CA GLU A 145 14.12 21.58 4.04
C GLU A 145 13.10 21.33 5.16
N ALA A 146 13.26 21.99 6.30
CA ALA A 146 12.32 21.90 7.41
C ALA A 146 10.89 22.30 7.01
N LEU A 147 9.93 21.72 7.70
CA LEU A 147 8.52 22.04 7.52
C LEU A 147 8.24 23.52 7.90
N PRO A 148 7.39 24.23 7.15
CA PRO A 148 7.08 25.62 7.43
C PRO A 148 6.30 25.79 8.73
N ASN A 149 6.40 26.95 9.38
CA ASN A 149 5.64 27.23 10.59
C ASN A 149 4.13 27.00 10.42
N THR A 150 3.59 27.28 9.23
CA THR A 150 2.18 27.01 8.89
C THR A 150 1.76 25.57 9.05
N PHE A 151 2.66 24.61 8.80
CA PHE A 151 2.42 23.19 9.03
C PHE A 151 2.16 22.92 10.53
N TRP A 152 3.05 23.40 11.40
CA TRP A 152 2.96 23.20 12.85
C TRP A 152 1.76 23.93 13.48
N GLU A 153 1.46 25.13 13.03
CA GLU A 153 0.37 25.96 13.55
C GLU A 153 -1.02 25.49 13.11
N ARG A 154 -1.14 24.84 11.96
CA ARG A 154 -2.42 24.61 11.28
C ARG A 154 -2.78 23.14 11.05
N SER A 155 -1.86 22.20 11.21
CA SER A 155 -2.15 20.78 11.16
C SER A 155 -3.01 20.34 12.34
N LEU A 156 -3.74 19.27 12.17
CA LEU A 156 -4.53 18.65 13.23
C LEU A 156 -3.85 17.37 13.67
N PHE A 157 -3.15 17.39 14.78
CA PHE A 157 -2.45 16.24 15.36
C PHE A 157 -3.27 15.50 16.42
N VAL A 158 -4.17 16.20 17.10
CA VAL A 158 -4.94 15.68 18.23
C VAL A 158 -6.43 15.78 17.93
N LYS A 159 -7.19 14.74 18.28
CA LYS A 159 -8.64 14.74 18.13
C LYS A 159 -9.29 15.88 18.92
N PRO A 160 -10.03 16.83 18.27
CA PRO A 160 -10.73 17.89 18.96
C PRO A 160 -11.84 17.32 19.86
N GLN A 161 -12.06 17.96 21.01
CA GLN A 161 -13.13 17.57 21.92
C GLN A 161 -14.44 18.35 21.69
N ASP A 162 -14.36 19.48 20.98
CA ASP A 162 -15.46 20.44 20.77
C ASP A 162 -16.28 20.14 19.49
N ARG A 163 -15.83 19.24 18.64
CA ARG A 163 -16.47 18.87 17.36
C ARG A 163 -16.10 17.48 16.89
N ASN A 164 -16.97 16.93 16.03
CA ASN A 164 -16.67 15.68 15.35
C ASN A 164 -15.76 15.92 14.14
N VAL A 165 -14.71 15.10 14.01
CA VAL A 165 -13.80 15.07 12.86
C VAL A 165 -13.63 13.64 12.36
N VAL A 166 -13.32 13.50 11.08
CA VAL A 166 -12.87 12.23 10.51
C VAL A 166 -11.38 12.09 10.86
N CYS A 167 -11.06 11.12 11.70
CA CYS A 167 -9.70 10.90 12.23
C CYS A 167 -8.76 10.19 11.27
N HIS A 168 -9.25 9.67 10.14
CA HIS A 168 -8.41 9.08 9.11
C HIS A 168 -7.29 10.06 8.70
N ALA A 169 -6.03 9.60 8.74
CA ALA A 169 -4.87 10.40 8.38
C ALA A 169 -4.98 10.91 6.93
N SER A 170 -4.46 12.11 6.69
CA SER A 170 -4.49 12.73 5.36
C SER A 170 -3.55 13.94 5.30
N ALA A 171 -2.87 14.10 4.17
CA ALA A 171 -2.02 15.24 3.86
C ALA A 171 -2.69 16.18 2.84
N TRP A 172 -2.44 17.48 2.97
CA TRP A 172 -3.13 18.52 2.20
C TRP A 172 -2.15 19.61 1.77
N ASP A 173 -2.16 19.95 0.47
CA ASP A 173 -1.57 21.17 -0.09
C ASP A 173 -2.71 22.17 -0.34
N LEU A 174 -2.91 23.11 0.59
CA LEU A 174 -4.04 24.03 0.58
C LEU A 174 -3.75 25.33 -0.18
N ASP A 175 -2.52 25.81 -0.10
CA ASP A 175 -2.07 27.00 -0.81
C ASP A 175 -0.57 26.92 -1.13
N PRO A 176 -0.24 26.45 -2.34
CA PRO A 176 1.15 26.35 -2.79
C PRO A 176 1.92 27.68 -2.76
N ALA A 177 1.22 28.82 -2.96
CA ALA A 177 1.87 30.14 -2.98
C ALA A 177 2.40 30.57 -1.61
N THR A 178 1.72 30.17 -0.54
CA THR A 178 2.12 30.44 0.84
C THR A 178 2.75 29.24 1.54
N LYS A 179 2.93 28.13 0.84
CA LYS A 179 3.37 26.83 1.39
C LYS A 179 2.47 26.38 2.55
N ASP A 180 1.15 26.57 2.41
CA ASP A 180 0.18 26.12 3.41
C ASP A 180 -0.12 24.63 3.20
N ILE A 181 0.76 23.79 3.71
CA ILE A 181 0.68 22.34 3.72
C ILE A 181 0.35 21.85 5.12
N ARG A 182 -0.48 20.82 5.23
CA ARG A 182 -0.97 20.31 6.54
C ARG A 182 -1.19 18.82 6.51
N ILE A 183 -1.06 18.19 7.69
CA ILE A 183 -1.68 16.88 7.94
C ILE A 183 -2.90 17.03 8.85
N LYS A 184 -3.84 16.11 8.67
CA LYS A 184 -4.98 15.92 9.57
C LYS A 184 -4.98 14.48 10.03
N MET A 185 -4.74 14.27 11.32
CA MET A 185 -4.66 12.96 11.95
C MET A 185 -5.06 13.08 13.41
N CYS A 186 -5.75 12.07 13.96
CA CYS A 186 -5.97 11.99 15.40
C CYS A 186 -4.93 11.01 15.96
N ILE A 187 -3.71 11.49 16.17
CA ILE A 187 -2.55 10.65 16.50
C ILE A 187 -2.79 9.89 17.82
N GLU A 188 -2.62 8.58 17.75
CA GLU A 188 -2.50 7.69 18.90
C GLU A 188 -1.04 7.31 19.13
N LYS A 189 -0.65 7.11 20.39
CA LYS A 189 0.74 6.84 20.76
C LYS A 189 1.04 5.35 20.65
N ASN A 190 1.19 4.90 19.43
CA ASN A 190 1.44 3.51 19.06
C ASN A 190 2.35 3.40 17.82
N ALA A 191 2.78 2.18 17.53
CA ALA A 191 3.66 1.87 16.40
C ALA A 191 2.98 2.14 15.04
N GLU A 192 1.67 1.85 14.91
CA GLU A 192 0.91 2.05 13.69
C GLU A 192 0.92 3.53 13.28
N ASP A 193 0.53 4.42 14.21
CA ASP A 193 0.48 5.86 13.94
C ASP A 193 1.88 6.45 13.75
N PHE A 194 2.91 5.90 14.40
CA PHE A 194 4.29 6.31 14.14
C PHE A 194 4.68 6.07 12.67
N VAL A 195 4.34 4.92 12.11
CA VAL A 195 4.56 4.60 10.70
C VAL A 195 3.71 5.50 9.80
N VAL A 196 2.41 5.67 10.13
CA VAL A 196 1.49 6.52 9.35
C VAL A 196 1.95 7.98 9.31
N ILE A 197 2.52 8.52 10.39
CA ILE A 197 3.11 9.87 10.39
C ILE A 197 4.23 9.98 9.35
N HIS A 198 5.13 9.02 9.27
CA HIS A 198 6.20 9.01 8.24
C HIS A 198 5.60 8.96 6.83
N HIS A 199 4.55 8.17 6.61
CA HIS A 199 3.82 8.10 5.34
C HIS A 199 3.19 9.46 4.97
N GLU A 200 2.43 10.08 5.87
CA GLU A 200 1.78 11.37 5.62
C GLU A 200 2.80 12.50 5.36
N LEU A 201 3.94 12.48 6.05
CA LEU A 201 5.02 13.41 5.77
C LEU A 201 5.65 13.15 4.39
N GLY A 202 5.64 11.92 3.88
CA GLY A 202 6.02 11.63 2.50
C GLY A 202 5.21 12.45 1.50
N HIS A 203 3.89 12.54 1.68
CA HIS A 203 3.04 13.40 0.87
C HIS A 203 3.40 14.88 1.02
N ILE A 204 3.64 15.35 2.25
CA ILE A 204 3.97 16.75 2.55
C ILE A 204 5.27 17.17 1.87
N PHE A 205 6.32 16.36 1.98
CA PHE A 205 7.61 16.66 1.35
C PHE A 205 7.53 16.55 -0.19
N TYR A 206 6.67 15.71 -0.72
CA TYR A 206 6.41 15.66 -2.15
C TYR A 206 5.73 16.95 -2.63
N TYR A 207 4.71 17.48 -1.90
CA TYR A 207 4.12 18.78 -2.18
C TYR A 207 5.16 19.90 -2.22
N GLN A 208 6.07 19.94 -1.26
CA GLN A 208 7.16 20.92 -1.24
C GLN A 208 8.09 20.77 -2.45
N ALA A 209 8.47 19.53 -2.81
CA ALA A 209 9.44 19.27 -3.85
C ALA A 209 8.98 19.78 -5.22
N TYR A 210 7.72 19.59 -5.60
CA TYR A 210 7.20 20.03 -6.90
C TYR A 210 6.53 21.41 -6.87
N ASN A 211 6.51 22.12 -5.74
CA ASN A 211 5.85 23.42 -5.62
C ASN A 211 6.40 24.50 -6.58
N HIS A 212 7.65 24.38 -7.04
CA HIS A 212 8.28 25.27 -7.99
C HIS A 212 7.72 25.16 -9.43
N LEU A 213 7.00 24.07 -9.74
CA LEU A 213 6.45 23.83 -11.08
C LEU A 213 5.23 24.72 -11.37
N PRO A 214 4.89 24.96 -12.66
CA PRO A 214 3.60 25.52 -13.05
C PRO A 214 2.44 24.68 -12.49
N SER A 215 1.31 25.31 -12.15
CA SER A 215 0.18 24.68 -11.45
C SER A 215 -0.34 23.40 -12.12
N VAL A 216 -0.28 23.31 -13.44
CA VAL A 216 -0.72 22.13 -14.23
C VAL A 216 0.17 20.91 -14.05
N TYR A 217 1.37 21.06 -13.50
CA TYR A 217 2.34 20.00 -13.25
C TYR A 217 2.58 19.73 -11.76
N ARG A 218 1.89 20.43 -10.86
CA ARG A 218 1.98 20.25 -9.41
C ARG A 218 1.16 19.06 -8.94
N SER A 219 1.63 17.89 -9.29
CA SER A 219 1.10 16.60 -8.84
C SER A 219 2.24 15.60 -8.80
N GLY A 220 2.05 14.44 -8.19
CA GLY A 220 2.98 13.32 -8.34
C GLY A 220 3.11 12.86 -9.78
N ALA A 221 4.20 12.20 -10.15
CA ALA A 221 4.46 11.73 -11.51
C ALA A 221 3.29 10.88 -12.06
N ASN A 222 2.72 10.03 -11.20
CA ASN A 222 1.34 9.53 -11.27
C ASN A 222 0.80 9.39 -9.84
N ASP A 223 -0.45 8.98 -9.67
CA ASP A 223 -1.07 8.92 -8.34
C ASP A 223 -0.52 7.81 -7.43
N GLY A 224 0.18 6.80 -7.97
CA GLY A 224 0.89 5.78 -7.21
C GLY A 224 2.17 6.29 -6.55
N PHE A 225 2.83 7.32 -7.13
CA PHE A 225 4.07 7.86 -6.58
C PHE A 225 3.89 8.51 -5.20
N HIS A 226 2.77 9.19 -4.98
CA HIS A 226 2.49 9.80 -3.68
C HIS A 226 2.41 8.74 -2.58
N GLU A 227 1.68 7.67 -2.83
CA GLU A 227 1.55 6.54 -1.90
C GLU A 227 2.89 5.80 -1.74
N ALA A 228 3.61 5.58 -2.85
CA ALA A 228 4.89 4.86 -2.84
C ALA A 228 5.98 5.57 -2.02
N VAL A 229 6.02 6.90 -2.04
CA VAL A 229 7.00 7.68 -1.26
C VAL A 229 6.72 7.59 0.23
N GLY A 230 5.45 7.67 0.64
CA GLY A 230 5.07 7.47 2.05
C GLY A 230 5.44 6.06 2.54
N ASP A 231 5.08 5.05 1.74
CA ASP A 231 5.37 3.65 2.06
C ASP A 231 6.88 3.32 2.03
N LEU A 232 7.67 3.96 1.16
CA LEU A 232 9.14 3.82 1.13
C LEU A 232 9.78 4.18 2.49
N LEU A 233 9.32 5.27 3.10
CA LEU A 233 9.84 5.69 4.42
C LEU A 233 9.47 4.67 5.50
N ALA A 234 8.27 4.10 5.42
CA ALA A 234 7.83 3.06 6.34
C ALA A 234 8.73 1.81 6.30
N LEU A 235 9.25 1.43 5.11
CA LEU A 235 10.21 0.32 4.97
C LEU A 235 11.54 0.60 5.66
N SER A 236 11.90 1.84 5.87
CA SER A 236 13.16 2.27 6.52
C SER A 236 13.05 2.40 8.04
N ILE A 237 11.88 2.10 8.64
CA ILE A 237 11.72 2.03 10.10
C ILE A 237 12.20 0.64 10.58
N THR A 238 13.49 0.45 10.53
CA THR A 238 14.19 -0.79 10.87
C THR A 238 14.73 -0.77 12.30
N PRO A 239 15.18 -1.91 12.86
CA PRO A 239 15.89 -1.93 14.14
C PRO A 239 17.09 -0.98 14.18
N ASP A 240 17.86 -0.89 13.08
CA ASP A 240 18.99 0.05 12.96
C ASP A 240 18.54 1.52 13.07
N TYR A 241 17.48 1.91 12.34
CA TYR A 241 16.90 3.25 12.48
C TYR A 241 16.50 3.55 13.94
N LEU A 242 15.79 2.61 14.59
CA LEU A 242 15.37 2.76 15.98
C LEU A 242 16.55 2.87 16.95
N THR A 243 17.69 2.25 16.61
CA THR A 243 18.94 2.39 17.36
C THR A 243 19.55 3.77 17.16
N GLN A 244 19.62 4.25 15.92
CA GLN A 244 20.17 5.56 15.60
C GLN A 244 19.43 6.72 16.28
N ILE A 245 18.08 6.63 16.39
CA ILE A 245 17.27 7.61 17.13
C ILE A 245 17.22 7.33 18.64
N GLY A 246 17.96 6.32 19.13
CA GLY A 246 18.10 5.99 20.55
C GLY A 246 16.86 5.34 21.17
N PHE A 247 15.99 4.71 20.39
CA PHE A 247 14.79 4.01 20.89
C PHE A 247 15.11 2.63 21.44
N VAL A 248 16.04 1.92 20.84
CA VAL A 248 16.52 0.60 21.28
C VAL A 248 18.05 0.58 21.42
N SER A 249 18.60 -0.37 22.13
CA SER A 249 20.05 -0.63 22.18
C SER A 249 20.49 -1.46 20.97
N GLU A 250 21.77 -1.35 20.60
CA GLU A 250 22.37 -2.18 19.55
C GLU A 250 22.14 -3.67 19.82
N GLU A 251 22.37 -4.14 21.07
CA GLU A 251 22.15 -5.54 21.46
C GLU A 251 20.70 -6.03 21.20
N LYS A 252 19.70 -5.18 21.46
CA LYS A 252 18.30 -5.50 21.23
C LYS A 252 17.94 -5.48 19.74
N ALA A 253 18.52 -4.56 18.97
CA ALA A 253 18.36 -4.49 17.53
C ALA A 253 18.93 -5.75 16.85
N GLU A 254 20.19 -6.11 17.15
CA GLU A 254 20.84 -7.32 16.63
C GLU A 254 20.06 -8.59 16.99
N ALA A 255 19.49 -8.67 18.18
CA ALA A 255 18.69 -9.83 18.61
C ALA A 255 17.36 -9.93 17.83
N ALA A 256 16.71 -8.80 17.54
CA ALA A 256 15.49 -8.78 16.75
C ALA A 256 15.72 -9.15 15.27
N GLU A 257 16.88 -8.83 14.72
CA GLU A 257 17.27 -9.17 13.33
C GLU A 257 17.59 -10.66 13.14
N GLN A 258 17.85 -11.41 14.21
CA GLN A 258 18.14 -12.85 14.13
C GLN A 258 16.94 -13.70 13.71
N ASP A 259 15.71 -13.25 13.95
CA ASP A 259 14.48 -13.96 13.56
C ASP A 259 13.51 -12.99 12.86
N PRO A 260 13.76 -12.66 11.58
CA PRO A 260 12.94 -11.68 10.85
C PRO A 260 11.57 -12.21 10.43
N ILE A 261 11.29 -13.51 10.60
CA ILE A 261 10.08 -14.14 10.04
C ILE A 261 8.81 -13.55 10.64
N ALA A 262 8.78 -13.28 11.94
CA ALA A 262 7.63 -12.67 12.61
C ALA A 262 7.30 -11.29 12.02
N LEU A 263 8.31 -10.43 11.83
CA LEU A 263 8.17 -9.11 11.22
C LEU A 263 7.69 -9.21 9.76
N LEU A 264 8.38 -10.03 8.97
CA LEU A 264 8.06 -10.20 7.55
C LEU A 264 6.68 -10.84 7.35
N MET A 265 6.25 -11.76 8.24
CA MET A 265 4.91 -12.33 8.22
C MET A 265 3.84 -11.24 8.48
N LYS A 266 4.01 -10.40 9.52
CA LYS A 266 3.11 -9.27 9.80
C LYS A 266 2.98 -8.34 8.59
N GLN A 267 4.11 -7.97 8.00
CA GLN A 267 4.15 -7.12 6.80
C GLN A 267 3.51 -7.80 5.57
N ALA A 268 3.73 -9.09 5.36
CA ALA A 268 3.17 -9.83 4.22
C ALA A 268 1.66 -10.02 4.33
N LEU A 269 1.14 -10.30 5.53
CA LEU A 269 -0.30 -10.44 5.78
C LEU A 269 -1.09 -9.14 5.51
N ASP A 270 -0.41 -8.00 5.45
CA ASP A 270 -0.99 -6.74 5.01
C ASP A 270 -0.56 -6.38 3.59
N GLY A 271 0.74 -6.19 3.35
CA GLY A 271 1.29 -5.66 2.11
C GLY A 271 1.14 -6.61 0.91
N VAL A 272 1.60 -7.87 1.04
CA VAL A 272 1.52 -8.86 -0.06
C VAL A 272 0.06 -9.26 -0.32
N VAL A 273 -0.73 -9.45 0.74
CA VAL A 273 -2.15 -9.80 0.63
C VAL A 273 -2.97 -8.70 -0.05
N SER A 274 -2.59 -7.44 0.08
CA SER A 274 -3.30 -6.32 -0.54
C SER A 274 -3.12 -6.24 -2.06
N LEU A 275 -2.06 -6.83 -2.64
CA LEU A 275 -1.72 -6.72 -4.06
C LEU A 275 -2.85 -7.20 -4.99
N PRO A 276 -3.33 -8.46 -4.91
CA PRO A 276 -4.37 -8.93 -5.80
C PRO A 276 -5.69 -8.19 -5.60
N TRP A 277 -5.98 -7.72 -4.39
CA TRP A 277 -7.15 -6.89 -4.14
C TRP A 277 -7.06 -5.54 -4.83
N THR A 278 -5.93 -4.85 -4.69
CA THR A 278 -5.73 -3.52 -5.30
C THR A 278 -5.70 -3.58 -6.82
N LEU A 279 -5.21 -4.69 -7.38
CA LEU A 279 -5.19 -4.95 -8.81
C LEU A 279 -6.60 -5.21 -9.37
N MET A 280 -7.34 -6.16 -8.78
CA MET A 280 -8.60 -6.63 -9.35
C MET A 280 -9.71 -5.57 -9.38
N LEU A 281 -9.66 -4.58 -8.48
CA LEU A 281 -10.74 -3.61 -8.31
C LEU A 281 -10.93 -2.72 -9.55
N ASP A 282 -9.85 -2.15 -10.08
CA ASP A 282 -9.91 -1.34 -11.29
C ASP A 282 -9.99 -2.18 -12.58
N LYS A 283 -9.59 -3.45 -12.54
CA LYS A 283 -9.90 -4.40 -13.63
C LYS A 283 -11.40 -4.68 -13.73
N TRP A 284 -12.07 -4.90 -12.59
CA TRP A 284 -13.54 -5.01 -12.57
C TRP A 284 -14.18 -3.73 -13.10
N ARG A 285 -13.69 -2.57 -12.66
CA ARG A 285 -14.20 -1.27 -13.09
C ARG A 285 -14.00 -1.05 -14.60
N SER A 286 -12.83 -1.40 -15.13
CA SER A 286 -12.54 -1.36 -16.56
C SER A 286 -13.51 -2.22 -17.36
N GLY A 287 -13.78 -3.45 -16.90
CA GLY A 287 -14.78 -4.32 -17.52
C GLY A 287 -16.19 -3.71 -17.55
N VAL A 288 -16.57 -2.95 -16.51
CA VAL A 288 -17.85 -2.22 -16.51
C VAL A 288 -17.81 -1.03 -17.47
N PHE A 289 -16.70 -0.32 -17.57
CA PHE A 289 -16.55 0.83 -18.46
C PHE A 289 -16.56 0.40 -19.94
N THR A 290 -15.92 -0.72 -20.29
CA THR A 290 -15.93 -1.27 -21.66
C THR A 290 -17.26 -1.94 -22.03
N GLY A 291 -18.10 -2.25 -21.04
CA GLY A 291 -19.36 -2.95 -21.25
C GLY A 291 -19.23 -4.49 -21.33
N GLU A 292 -18.06 -5.05 -21.05
CA GLU A 292 -17.87 -6.49 -20.86
C GLU A 292 -18.62 -7.00 -19.63
N ILE A 293 -18.58 -6.18 -18.55
CA ILE A 293 -19.35 -6.39 -17.35
C ILE A 293 -20.61 -5.52 -17.43
N THR A 294 -21.75 -6.18 -17.46
CA THR A 294 -23.07 -5.57 -17.64
C THR A 294 -23.89 -5.65 -16.37
N LYS A 295 -25.11 -5.10 -16.39
CA LYS A 295 -26.06 -5.21 -15.28
C LYS A 295 -26.32 -6.67 -14.84
N ASP A 296 -26.21 -7.62 -15.78
CA ASP A 296 -26.57 -9.01 -15.59
C ASP A 296 -25.45 -9.86 -14.96
N ASN A 297 -24.23 -9.32 -14.85
CA ASN A 297 -23.07 -10.02 -14.28
C ASN A 297 -22.17 -9.14 -13.40
N LEU A 298 -22.68 -8.01 -12.87
CA LEU A 298 -21.91 -7.11 -12.00
C LEU A 298 -21.37 -7.78 -10.73
N ASN A 299 -22.19 -8.63 -10.11
CA ASN A 299 -21.85 -9.28 -8.87
C ASN A 299 -21.07 -10.57 -9.08
N SER A 300 -21.45 -11.37 -10.07
CA SER A 300 -20.74 -12.61 -10.41
C SER A 300 -19.32 -12.33 -10.90
N SER A 301 -19.12 -11.35 -11.80
CA SER A 301 -17.78 -10.95 -12.27
C SER A 301 -16.89 -10.42 -11.16
N TRP A 302 -17.46 -9.74 -10.14
CA TRP A 302 -16.72 -9.33 -8.96
C TRP A 302 -16.16 -10.53 -8.19
N TRP A 303 -16.97 -11.56 -7.98
CA TRP A 303 -16.53 -12.78 -7.29
C TRP A 303 -15.57 -13.62 -8.14
N GLU A 304 -15.79 -13.71 -9.46
CA GLU A 304 -14.86 -14.36 -10.40
C GLU A 304 -13.45 -13.72 -10.33
N LEU A 305 -13.36 -12.40 -10.27
CA LEU A 305 -12.07 -11.71 -10.09
C LEU A 305 -11.46 -11.93 -8.70
N ARG A 306 -12.28 -12.01 -7.66
CA ARG A 306 -11.79 -12.36 -6.31
C ARG A 306 -11.26 -13.78 -6.26
N GLU A 307 -11.94 -14.72 -6.88
CA GLU A 307 -11.50 -16.10 -7.02
C GLU A 307 -10.19 -16.17 -7.80
N LYS A 308 -10.13 -15.50 -8.95
CA LYS A 308 -8.95 -15.49 -9.82
C LYS A 308 -7.71 -14.90 -9.14
N TYR A 309 -7.83 -13.69 -8.61
CA TYR A 309 -6.67 -12.94 -8.10
C TYR A 309 -6.36 -13.20 -6.63
N GLN A 310 -7.38 -13.33 -5.77
CA GLN A 310 -7.17 -13.49 -4.33
C GLN A 310 -7.23 -14.96 -3.86
N GLY A 311 -7.74 -15.88 -4.67
CA GLY A 311 -8.01 -17.24 -4.21
C GLY A 311 -9.04 -17.29 -3.07
N ILE A 312 -10.05 -16.41 -3.11
CA ILE A 312 -11.05 -16.22 -2.06
C ILE A 312 -12.44 -16.47 -2.64
N ALA A 313 -13.20 -17.36 -2.02
CA ALA A 313 -14.57 -17.67 -2.41
C ALA A 313 -15.60 -17.08 -1.44
N SER A 314 -16.79 -16.80 -1.97
CA SER A 314 -17.94 -16.45 -1.11
C SER A 314 -18.41 -17.66 -0.32
N PRO A 315 -18.68 -17.54 1.00
CA PRO A 315 -19.18 -18.65 1.81
C PRO A 315 -20.67 -19.00 1.55
N ILE A 316 -21.37 -18.14 0.80
CA ILE A 316 -22.79 -18.31 0.45
C ILE A 316 -23.01 -17.85 -0.99
N GLU A 317 -24.08 -18.31 -1.63
CA GLU A 317 -24.47 -17.79 -2.95
C GLU A 317 -24.73 -16.28 -2.90
N ARG A 318 -24.12 -15.57 -3.86
CA ARG A 318 -24.20 -14.11 -4.03
C ARG A 318 -24.64 -13.79 -5.46
N GLY A 319 -25.96 -13.80 -5.67
CA GLY A 319 -26.53 -13.56 -7.01
C GLY A 319 -26.54 -12.08 -7.41
N GLU A 320 -27.10 -11.82 -8.59
CA GLU A 320 -27.17 -10.46 -9.18
C GLU A 320 -28.18 -9.55 -8.49
N GLU A 321 -28.98 -10.04 -7.54
CA GLU A 321 -29.79 -9.19 -6.65
C GLU A 321 -28.94 -8.36 -5.67
N TYR A 322 -27.64 -8.71 -5.50
CA TYR A 322 -26.65 -7.98 -4.72
C TYR A 322 -25.83 -7.02 -5.59
N PHE A 323 -25.05 -6.18 -4.92
CA PHE A 323 -24.02 -5.35 -5.54
C PHE A 323 -22.88 -5.20 -4.53
N ASP A 324 -22.09 -6.26 -4.39
CA ASP A 324 -20.99 -6.34 -3.43
C ASP A 324 -19.87 -5.33 -3.71
N PRO A 325 -19.52 -5.02 -4.97
CA PRO A 325 -18.60 -3.92 -5.29
C PRO A 325 -18.99 -2.58 -4.66
N GLY A 326 -20.30 -2.31 -4.55
CA GLY A 326 -20.82 -1.07 -3.96
C GLY A 326 -20.55 -0.91 -2.46
N ALA A 327 -20.13 -1.96 -1.76
CA ALA A 327 -19.72 -1.88 -0.36
C ALA A 327 -18.31 -1.25 -0.19
N LYS A 328 -17.47 -1.29 -1.23
CA LYS A 328 -16.16 -0.62 -1.20
C LYS A 328 -16.32 0.84 -1.63
N TYR A 329 -16.04 1.76 -0.71
CA TYR A 329 -16.20 3.21 -0.92
C TYR A 329 -15.70 3.71 -2.28
N HIS A 330 -14.53 3.23 -2.73
CA HIS A 330 -13.88 3.68 -3.97
C HIS A 330 -14.68 3.37 -5.24
N ILE A 331 -15.59 2.40 -5.20
CA ILE A 331 -16.45 2.07 -6.35
C ILE A 331 -17.53 3.15 -6.50
N PRO A 332 -18.49 3.32 -5.57
CA PRO A 332 -19.52 4.36 -5.70
C PRO A 332 -18.96 5.78 -5.52
N GLY A 333 -17.85 5.96 -4.82
CA GLY A 333 -17.13 7.22 -4.68
C GLY A 333 -16.32 7.61 -5.92
N ASN A 334 -16.28 6.76 -6.93
CA ASN A 334 -15.59 6.98 -8.21
C ASN A 334 -14.12 7.39 -8.02
N THR A 335 -13.42 6.73 -7.10
CA THR A 335 -12.03 7.01 -6.75
C THR A 335 -11.10 5.93 -7.35
N PRO A 336 -10.04 6.29 -8.09
CA PRO A 336 -9.06 5.33 -8.61
C PRO A 336 -8.45 4.46 -7.51
N TYR A 337 -8.18 3.21 -7.82
CA TYR A 337 -7.65 2.26 -6.83
C TYR A 337 -6.31 1.63 -7.23
N THR A 338 -5.99 1.59 -8.51
CA THR A 338 -4.72 1.06 -9.03
C THR A 338 -3.50 1.77 -8.44
N ARG A 339 -3.65 3.02 -7.97
CA ARG A 339 -2.59 3.76 -7.26
C ARG A 339 -1.97 2.97 -6.11
N TYR A 340 -2.78 2.23 -5.37
CA TYR A 340 -2.30 1.42 -4.23
C TYR A 340 -1.53 0.19 -4.70
N TYR A 341 -1.93 -0.42 -5.82
CA TYR A 341 -1.16 -1.48 -6.45
C TYR A 341 0.22 -0.99 -6.91
N LEU A 342 0.23 0.12 -7.65
CA LEU A 342 1.47 0.74 -8.12
C LEU A 342 2.39 1.12 -6.96
N ALA A 343 1.83 1.72 -5.91
CA ALA A 343 2.59 2.12 -4.73
C ALA A 343 3.29 0.93 -4.07
N LYS A 344 2.53 -0.17 -3.87
CA LYS A 344 3.09 -1.40 -3.28
C LYS A 344 4.20 -2.05 -4.12
N ILE A 345 4.19 -1.88 -5.44
CA ILE A 345 5.27 -2.33 -6.31
C ILE A 345 6.44 -1.34 -6.25
N MET A 346 6.19 -0.05 -6.47
CA MET A 346 7.22 0.98 -6.59
C MET A 346 8.01 1.19 -5.30
N GLN A 347 7.37 1.12 -4.12
CA GLN A 347 8.07 1.32 -2.85
C GLN A 347 9.25 0.37 -2.68
N TYR A 348 9.10 -0.91 -3.08
CA TYR A 348 10.21 -1.89 -2.99
C TYR A 348 11.29 -1.64 -4.03
N GLN A 349 10.92 -1.24 -5.26
CA GLN A 349 11.91 -0.88 -6.28
C GLN A 349 12.68 0.38 -5.88
N PHE A 350 12.00 1.40 -5.30
CA PHE A 350 12.66 2.59 -4.74
C PHE A 350 13.61 2.21 -3.60
N HIS A 351 13.13 1.39 -2.67
CA HIS A 351 13.92 0.97 -1.51
C HIS A 351 15.17 0.19 -1.93
N GLU A 352 15.03 -0.83 -2.78
CA GLU A 352 16.15 -1.63 -3.27
C GLU A 352 17.17 -0.78 -4.02
N ALA A 353 16.70 0.13 -4.90
CA ALA A 353 17.60 1.01 -5.65
C ALA A 353 18.39 1.95 -4.73
N LEU A 354 17.78 2.49 -3.69
CA LEU A 354 18.45 3.36 -2.72
C LEU A 354 19.43 2.57 -1.83
N CYS A 355 19.03 1.38 -1.36
CA CYS A 355 19.93 0.51 -0.59
C CYS A 355 21.16 0.08 -1.39
N ASN A 356 20.97 -0.25 -2.68
CA ASN A 356 22.07 -0.58 -3.58
C ASN A 356 23.00 0.62 -3.81
N GLU A 357 22.46 1.83 -3.99
CA GLU A 357 23.25 3.05 -4.14
C GLU A 357 24.13 3.34 -2.91
N MET A 358 23.60 3.06 -1.73
CA MET A 358 24.31 3.20 -0.46
C MET A 358 25.39 2.10 -0.27
N GLY A 359 25.44 1.09 -1.14
CA GLY A 359 26.34 -0.06 -1.00
C GLY A 359 25.94 -1.00 0.15
N PHE A 360 24.65 -1.06 0.49
CA PHE A 360 24.16 -1.99 1.49
C PHE A 360 24.21 -3.43 0.95
N GLU A 361 24.82 -4.35 1.69
CA GLU A 361 25.02 -5.76 1.29
C GLU A 361 24.17 -6.74 2.11
N GLY A 362 23.38 -6.26 3.08
CA GLY A 362 22.50 -7.08 3.93
C GLY A 362 21.17 -7.42 3.27
N PRO A 363 20.29 -8.15 4.00
CA PRO A 363 18.91 -8.38 3.57
C PRO A 363 18.13 -7.06 3.46
N LEU A 364 17.35 -6.88 2.40
CA LEU A 364 16.68 -5.60 2.13
C LEU A 364 15.75 -5.10 3.26
N HIS A 365 15.14 -6.01 4.02
CA HIS A 365 14.27 -5.63 5.13
C HIS A 365 15.02 -5.04 6.35
N GLU A 366 16.35 -5.13 6.36
CA GLU A 366 17.21 -4.50 7.38
C GLU A 366 17.74 -3.14 6.93
N CYS A 367 17.63 -2.81 5.63
CA CYS A 367 18.14 -1.55 5.08
C CYS A 367 17.29 -0.37 5.51
N SER A 368 17.93 0.67 6.07
CA SER A 368 17.34 1.98 6.31
C SER A 368 18.07 3.06 5.51
N ILE A 369 17.31 3.95 4.88
CA ILE A 369 17.87 5.11 4.18
C ILE A 369 18.05 6.33 5.11
N TYR A 370 17.70 6.21 6.39
CA TYR A 370 17.87 7.28 7.38
C TYR A 370 19.32 7.76 7.43
N ASN A 371 19.52 9.06 7.61
CA ASN A 371 20.82 9.69 7.71
C ASN A 371 21.72 9.47 6.47
N ASN A 372 21.12 9.31 5.28
CA ASN A 372 21.82 9.18 4.01
C ASN A 372 21.50 10.32 3.03
N PRO A 373 22.29 11.39 2.99
CA PRO A 373 22.06 12.53 2.10
C PRO A 373 22.12 12.19 0.60
N GLU A 374 22.86 11.15 0.19
CA GLU A 374 22.98 10.72 -1.21
C GLU A 374 21.67 10.09 -1.68
N ALA A 375 21.08 9.19 -0.89
CA ALA A 375 19.73 8.69 -1.11
C ALA A 375 18.71 9.85 -1.18
N GLY A 376 18.85 10.82 -0.28
CA GLY A 376 18.02 12.02 -0.25
C GLY A 376 18.10 12.87 -1.52
N VAL A 377 19.28 12.97 -2.16
CA VAL A 377 19.41 13.68 -3.46
C VAL A 377 18.56 12.99 -4.52
N LYS A 378 18.68 11.66 -4.67
CA LYS A 378 17.91 10.91 -5.66
C LYS A 378 16.40 11.02 -5.45
N ILE A 379 15.96 10.93 -4.20
CA ILE A 379 14.54 11.09 -3.86
C ILE A 379 14.07 12.50 -4.25
N ARG A 380 14.78 13.56 -3.84
CA ARG A 380 14.40 14.95 -4.16
C ARG A 380 14.38 15.21 -5.65
N ASP A 381 15.34 14.70 -6.42
CA ASP A 381 15.41 14.86 -7.87
C ASP A 381 14.19 14.22 -8.55
N MET A 382 13.78 13.02 -8.12
CA MET A 382 12.56 12.37 -8.58
C MET A 382 11.31 13.18 -8.23
N LEU A 383 11.17 13.57 -6.95
CA LEU A 383 10.00 14.31 -6.45
C LEU A 383 9.85 15.68 -7.14
N ALA A 384 10.96 16.37 -7.41
CA ALA A 384 10.95 17.68 -8.05
C ALA A 384 10.42 17.65 -9.49
N MET A 385 10.40 16.50 -10.15
CA MET A 385 9.82 16.37 -11.51
C MET A 385 8.30 16.54 -11.50
N GLY A 386 7.60 16.22 -10.39
CA GLY A 386 6.15 16.22 -10.34
C GLY A 386 5.56 15.50 -11.54
N GLN A 387 4.52 16.07 -12.14
CA GLN A 387 3.88 15.58 -13.36
C GLN A 387 4.39 16.29 -14.64
N SER A 388 5.62 16.85 -14.61
CA SER A 388 6.17 17.59 -15.75
C SER A 388 6.81 16.70 -16.83
N LYS A 389 6.96 15.43 -16.55
CA LYS A 389 7.51 14.37 -17.40
C LYS A 389 6.62 13.13 -17.34
N PRO A 390 6.72 12.21 -18.31
CA PRO A 390 6.15 10.88 -18.15
C PRO A 390 6.67 10.23 -16.85
N TRP A 391 5.81 9.49 -16.15
CA TRP A 391 6.17 8.89 -14.87
C TRP A 391 7.40 7.97 -14.94
N GLN A 392 7.63 7.33 -16.12
CA GLN A 392 8.78 6.48 -16.36
C GLN A 392 10.11 7.24 -16.25
N ASP A 393 10.14 8.55 -16.59
CA ASP A 393 11.32 9.38 -16.46
C ASP A 393 11.65 9.68 -14.97
N ALA A 394 10.61 9.93 -14.17
CA ALA A 394 10.76 10.11 -12.72
C ALA A 394 11.19 8.79 -12.04
N PHE A 395 10.62 7.68 -12.48
CA PHE A 395 10.95 6.35 -11.98
C PHE A 395 12.42 5.99 -12.28
N GLU A 396 12.86 6.23 -13.54
CA GLU A 396 14.24 6.00 -13.97
C GLU A 396 15.26 6.88 -13.23
N ALA A 397 14.88 8.11 -12.89
CA ALA A 397 15.77 9.03 -12.15
C ALA A 397 16.15 8.48 -10.77
N LEU A 398 15.29 7.72 -10.11
CA LEU A 398 15.57 7.09 -8.82
C LEU A 398 16.12 5.67 -8.99
N THR A 399 15.46 4.84 -9.82
CA THR A 399 15.75 3.40 -9.89
C THR A 399 16.76 3.00 -10.96
N GLY A 400 16.94 3.84 -11.98
CA GLY A 400 17.68 3.47 -13.19
C GLY A 400 16.88 2.60 -14.16
N GLU A 401 15.62 2.30 -13.88
CA GLU A 401 14.72 1.45 -14.65
C GLU A 401 13.51 2.24 -15.15
N ARG A 402 12.85 1.77 -16.21
CA ARG A 402 11.66 2.43 -16.79
C ARG A 402 10.39 1.60 -16.68
N ALA A 403 10.47 0.40 -16.13
CA ALA A 403 9.36 -0.54 -16.02
C ALA A 403 9.17 -1.02 -14.59
N LEU A 404 7.94 -1.29 -14.21
CA LEU A 404 7.61 -1.95 -12.95
C LEU A 404 8.11 -3.39 -12.96
N SER A 405 8.53 -3.89 -11.79
CA SER A 405 8.92 -5.30 -11.59
C SER A 405 8.57 -5.78 -10.20
N GLY A 406 8.15 -7.04 -10.09
CA GLY A 406 7.94 -7.74 -8.84
C GLY A 406 9.23 -8.22 -8.16
N THR A 407 10.37 -8.13 -8.84
CA THR A 407 11.65 -8.67 -8.32
C THR A 407 12.04 -8.10 -6.97
N SER A 408 11.90 -6.79 -6.79
CA SER A 408 12.26 -6.11 -5.53
C SER A 408 11.43 -6.56 -4.34
N ILE A 409 10.13 -6.86 -4.54
CA ILE A 409 9.28 -7.46 -3.51
C ILE A 409 9.79 -8.84 -3.13
N LEU A 410 10.12 -9.68 -4.13
CA LEU A 410 10.64 -11.02 -3.89
C LEU A 410 11.98 -10.98 -3.15
N ASN A 411 12.85 -10.03 -3.49
CA ASN A 411 14.13 -9.84 -2.79
C ASN A 411 13.92 -9.40 -1.34
N TYR A 412 12.97 -8.51 -1.08
CA TYR A 412 12.65 -8.05 0.28
C TYR A 412 12.09 -9.18 1.15
N TYR A 413 11.14 -9.97 0.62
CA TYR A 413 10.50 -11.07 1.34
C TYR A 413 11.21 -12.42 1.18
N LYS A 414 12.40 -12.45 0.60
CA LYS A 414 13.14 -13.70 0.36
C LYS A 414 13.24 -14.63 1.59
N PRO A 415 13.61 -14.15 2.81
CA PRO A 415 13.65 -15.01 3.97
C PRO A 415 12.29 -15.62 4.34
N LEU A 416 11.22 -14.84 4.20
CA LEU A 416 9.86 -15.35 4.43
C LEU A 416 9.45 -16.36 3.37
N GLN A 417 9.76 -16.12 2.10
CA GLN A 417 9.44 -17.06 1.01
C GLN A 417 10.13 -18.41 1.24
N GLU A 418 11.42 -18.42 1.56
CA GLU A 418 12.18 -19.64 1.86
C GLU A 418 11.61 -20.38 3.09
N TRP A 419 11.13 -19.63 4.09
CA TRP A 419 10.46 -20.22 5.25
C TRP A 419 9.10 -20.82 4.87
N LEU A 420 8.27 -20.11 4.11
CA LEU A 420 6.97 -20.57 3.65
C LEU A 420 7.08 -21.82 2.78
N GLU A 421 8.06 -21.89 1.87
CA GLU A 421 8.34 -23.07 1.05
C GLU A 421 8.60 -24.32 1.91
N LYS A 422 9.37 -24.18 2.98
CA LYS A 422 9.59 -25.25 3.96
C LYS A 422 8.31 -25.67 4.69
N GLN A 423 7.51 -24.68 5.13
CA GLN A 423 6.26 -24.97 5.83
C GLN A 423 5.27 -25.71 4.93
N ASN A 424 5.30 -25.42 3.63
CA ASN A 424 4.39 -25.99 2.65
C ASN A 424 4.88 -27.30 2.02
N GLU A 425 6.02 -27.85 2.45
CA GLU A 425 6.51 -29.13 1.93
C GLU A 425 5.45 -30.24 2.03
N GLY A 426 5.15 -30.87 0.90
CA GLY A 426 4.17 -31.97 0.79
C GLY A 426 2.71 -31.52 0.73
N ARG A 427 2.42 -30.22 0.69
CA ARG A 427 1.06 -29.67 0.51
C ARG A 427 0.76 -29.38 -0.94
N SER A 428 -0.54 -29.42 -1.29
CA SER A 428 -1.05 -28.91 -2.58
C SER A 428 -1.38 -27.44 -2.43
N CYS A 429 -0.53 -26.58 -3.00
CA CYS A 429 -0.71 -25.13 -3.00
C CYS A 429 -1.40 -24.67 -4.27
N GLY A 430 -1.97 -23.45 -4.23
CA GLY A 430 -2.81 -22.91 -5.29
C GLY A 430 -4.29 -23.17 -5.06
N TRP A 431 -5.12 -22.63 -5.96
CA TRP A 431 -6.59 -22.71 -5.85
C TRP A 431 -7.30 -22.89 -7.20
N GLU A 432 -6.57 -23.13 -8.29
CA GLU A 432 -7.09 -23.39 -9.63
C GLU A 432 -7.63 -24.81 -9.80
#